data_7c4ecb57f56e9ea5824af52bbf1fa80f
#
_entry.id   7c4ecb57f56e9ea5824af52bbf1fa80f
#
_cell.length_a   1.000
_cell.length_b   1.000
_cell.length_c   1.000
_cell.angle_alpha   90.00
_cell.angle_beta   90.00
_cell.angle_gamma   90.00
#
_symmetry.space_group_name_H-M   'P 1'
#
loop_
_entity.id
_entity.type
_entity.pdbx_description
1 polymer ?
#
loop_
_entity_poly.entity_id
_entity_poly.type
_entity_poly.pdbx_seq_one_letter_code
_entity_poly.pdbx_strand_id
1 'polypeptide(L)'
;MKHIIYLILLAPSLLFAQVVIEDFENNRYLNYVEKSGEFVSDNPNTAPALMGGMYNGVGNPDMSGINTSARCGSYIRNAVETFDYFIALPAGGITNLNDFTSGDNFFTLDVWSPEESTSFIISFENREVALIDPDSLDGVHSRFEAFTTVASAWQTITFNFLDFPDLNISENQIDQMALLVNSGEENNAVTIYFDNFIGPDFGCDDVDPNEVIEDFECQRNLEYTFTHGALSYVTNPDQSGINTSEKVGFYESLGTGDEKNNDVTIFTFDESINMSQNKRISLKVKSTFEKMVQLTLQGGGNSYTKELELDGSNTWQEYIFNFSDILDNSVDIDQALLIFAPGETDEGYNFYYDDMTLTEVSSVDQNDKKDEVIIVDNFIYFSDVNSTKLVRVYDIAGRLLQEEITNQNSLQIYPTGMLMINISDDNRYQKTIKYLNK
;
A
#
# COMPACT_ATOMS: atom_id res chain seq x y z
N MET A 1 -40.33 -54.61 -18.04
CA MET A 1 -40.27 -53.13 -17.87
C MET A 1 -38.86 -52.78 -17.35
N LYS A 2 -38.05 -52.18 -18.21
CA LYS A 2 -36.71 -51.70 -17.84
C LYS A 2 -36.81 -50.24 -17.41
N HIS A 3 -36.57 -49.96 -16.15
CA HIS A 3 -36.47 -48.58 -15.65
C HIS A 3 -35.11 -48.02 -15.99
N ILE A 4 -35.07 -47.03 -16.88
CA ILE A 4 -33.86 -46.23 -17.14
C ILE A 4 -33.87 -45.10 -16.09
N ILE A 5 -32.94 -45.16 -15.18
CA ILE A 5 -32.67 -44.09 -14.22
C ILE A 5 -31.75 -43.10 -14.95
N TYR A 6 -32.27 -41.90 -15.25
CA TYR A 6 -31.45 -40.77 -15.68
C TYR A 6 -30.75 -40.17 -14.44
N LEU A 7 -29.44 -40.39 -14.32
CA LEU A 7 -28.61 -39.69 -13.37
C LEU A 7 -28.33 -38.31 -13.96
N ILE A 8 -29.05 -37.28 -13.47
CA ILE A 8 -28.73 -35.89 -13.79
C ILE A 8 -27.48 -35.57 -12.95
N LEU A 9 -26.33 -35.55 -13.60
CA LEU A 9 -25.11 -34.95 -13.06
C LEU A 9 -25.34 -33.43 -13.02
N LEU A 10 -25.71 -32.91 -11.84
CA LEU A 10 -25.54 -31.49 -11.54
C LEU A 10 -24.02 -31.26 -11.45
N ALA A 11 -23.43 -30.77 -12.53
CA ALA A 11 -22.13 -30.14 -12.44
C ALA A 11 -22.28 -28.95 -11.47
N PRO A 12 -21.43 -28.81 -10.41
CA PRO A 12 -21.42 -27.59 -9.69
C PRO A 12 -21.00 -26.50 -10.68
N SER A 13 -21.89 -25.54 -10.94
CA SER A 13 -21.47 -24.26 -11.51
C SER A 13 -20.43 -23.73 -10.56
N LEU A 14 -19.21 -23.57 -11.01
CA LEU A 14 -18.23 -22.75 -10.37
C LEU A 14 -18.82 -21.33 -10.41
N LEU A 15 -19.54 -20.95 -9.39
CA LEU A 15 -19.85 -19.57 -9.11
C LEU A 15 -18.50 -18.94 -8.77
N PHE A 16 -17.90 -18.23 -9.71
CA PHE A 16 -16.84 -17.30 -9.42
C PHE A 16 -17.46 -16.27 -8.46
N ALA A 17 -16.90 -16.19 -7.27
CA ALA A 17 -17.43 -15.28 -6.27
C ALA A 17 -17.19 -13.85 -6.76
N GLN A 18 -18.27 -13.07 -6.83
CA GLN A 18 -18.14 -11.62 -6.86
C GLN A 18 -17.54 -11.19 -5.54
N VAL A 19 -16.55 -10.31 -5.59
CA VAL A 19 -15.84 -9.83 -4.40
C VAL A 19 -16.16 -8.36 -4.15
N VAL A 20 -16.15 -7.97 -2.89
CA VAL A 20 -16.17 -6.56 -2.51
C VAL A 20 -14.77 -6.02 -2.80
N ILE A 21 -14.66 -5.11 -3.76
CA ILE A 21 -13.39 -4.52 -4.19
C ILE A 21 -13.11 -3.17 -3.54
N GLU A 22 -14.14 -2.52 -3.01
CA GLU A 22 -14.02 -1.28 -2.25
C GLU A 22 -15.20 -1.10 -1.30
N ASP A 23 -14.94 -0.95 -0.01
CA ASP A 23 -15.94 -0.61 1.02
C ASP A 23 -15.48 0.54 1.93
N PHE A 24 -14.36 1.18 1.61
CA PHE A 24 -13.74 2.28 2.35
C PHE A 24 -13.40 1.98 3.81
N GLU A 25 -13.49 0.73 4.23
CA GLU A 25 -13.14 0.25 5.57
C GLU A 25 -12.15 -0.91 5.53
N ASN A 26 -12.54 -2.06 4.95
CA ASN A 26 -11.74 -3.29 5.02
C ASN A 26 -11.21 -3.75 3.66
N ASN A 27 -11.98 -3.53 2.59
CA ASN A 27 -11.61 -3.94 1.24
C ASN A 27 -11.29 -2.68 0.44
N ARG A 28 -10.00 -2.47 0.16
CA ARG A 28 -9.49 -1.25 -0.47
C ARG A 28 -8.57 -1.60 -1.63
N TYR A 29 -9.12 -2.27 -2.63
CA TYR A 29 -8.38 -2.72 -3.82
C TYR A 29 -8.40 -1.71 -4.98
N LEU A 30 -8.85 -0.47 -4.71
CA LEU A 30 -8.84 0.63 -5.67
C LEU A 30 -8.00 1.79 -5.14
N ASN A 31 -7.01 2.19 -5.91
CA ASN A 31 -6.22 3.40 -5.65
C ASN A 31 -6.78 4.56 -6.47
N TYR A 32 -7.42 5.50 -5.80
CA TYR A 32 -7.97 6.68 -6.46
C TYR A 32 -6.88 7.69 -6.79
N VAL A 33 -6.82 8.13 -8.03
CA VAL A 33 -5.79 9.04 -8.50
C VAL A 33 -6.40 10.19 -9.30
N GLU A 34 -5.71 11.33 -9.28
CA GLU A 34 -5.98 12.44 -10.18
C GLU A 34 -5.59 12.06 -11.63
N LYS A 35 -6.05 12.86 -12.60
CA LYS A 35 -5.65 12.66 -14.02
C LYS A 35 -4.13 12.71 -14.22
N SER A 36 -3.41 13.44 -13.35
CA SER A 36 -1.94 13.48 -13.30
C SER A 36 -1.29 12.19 -12.82
N GLY A 37 -2.03 11.31 -12.13
CA GLY A 37 -1.53 10.12 -11.47
C GLY A 37 -1.19 10.30 -9.99
N GLU A 38 -1.36 11.50 -9.45
CA GLU A 38 -1.22 11.75 -8.01
C GLU A 38 -2.38 11.13 -7.23
N PHE A 39 -2.10 10.64 -6.02
CA PHE A 39 -3.15 10.15 -5.13
C PHE A 39 -4.12 11.25 -4.74
N VAL A 40 -5.39 10.88 -4.70
CA VAL A 40 -6.45 11.75 -4.20
C VAL A 40 -6.34 11.85 -2.69
N SER A 41 -6.32 13.08 -2.17
CA SER A 41 -6.33 13.33 -0.73
C SER A 41 -7.70 13.02 -0.13
N ASP A 42 -7.73 12.40 1.05
CA ASP A 42 -8.94 12.17 1.84
C ASP A 42 -9.42 13.44 2.57
N ASN A 43 -8.69 14.54 2.45
CA ASN A 43 -9.04 15.79 3.10
C ASN A 43 -9.97 16.64 2.24
N PRO A 44 -11.27 16.76 2.58
CA PRO A 44 -12.23 17.53 1.82
C PRO A 44 -11.92 19.03 1.77
N ASN A 45 -10.96 19.52 2.59
CA ASN A 45 -10.57 20.92 2.59
C ASN A 45 -9.48 21.24 1.56
N THR A 46 -8.88 20.25 0.92
CA THR A 46 -7.81 20.44 -0.07
C THR A 46 -8.32 20.39 -1.51
N ALA A 47 -9.43 19.70 -1.77
CA ALA A 47 -10.01 19.71 -3.11
C ALA A 47 -10.80 21.00 -3.38
N PRO A 48 -10.67 21.59 -4.56
CA PRO A 48 -11.45 22.76 -4.91
C PRO A 48 -12.92 22.37 -5.06
N ALA A 49 -13.76 22.79 -4.12
CA ALA A 49 -15.19 22.48 -4.04
C ALA A 49 -16.04 22.82 -5.28
N LEU A 50 -15.44 23.46 -6.28
CA LEU A 50 -16.10 23.92 -7.50
C LEU A 50 -15.59 23.27 -8.79
N MET A 51 -14.57 22.40 -8.73
CA MET A 51 -13.90 21.88 -9.92
C MET A 51 -14.08 20.36 -10.14
N GLY A 52 -14.95 19.73 -9.34
CA GLY A 52 -15.02 18.28 -9.28
C GLY A 52 -13.88 17.70 -8.45
N GLY A 53 -14.04 16.52 -7.92
CA GLY A 53 -12.99 15.82 -7.18
C GLY A 53 -13.51 14.62 -6.44
N MET A 54 -12.69 13.61 -6.39
CA MET A 54 -12.89 12.42 -5.59
C MET A 54 -12.35 12.64 -4.18
N TYR A 55 -13.07 12.18 -3.18
CA TYR A 55 -12.61 12.09 -1.79
C TYR A 55 -12.76 10.65 -1.31
N ASN A 56 -11.69 10.12 -0.82
CA ASN A 56 -11.58 8.74 -0.39
C ASN A 56 -11.81 8.67 1.13
N GLY A 57 -12.84 7.94 1.56
CA GLY A 57 -13.08 7.68 2.98
C GLY A 57 -13.68 8.84 3.79
N VAL A 58 -14.67 9.54 3.26
CA VAL A 58 -15.41 10.57 4.00
C VAL A 58 -16.46 9.96 4.93
N GLY A 59 -16.95 10.73 5.91
CA GLY A 59 -18.07 10.30 6.75
C GLY A 59 -19.35 10.04 5.95
N ASN A 60 -19.99 8.89 6.18
CA ASN A 60 -21.24 8.52 5.53
C ASN A 60 -22.36 9.54 5.85
N PRO A 61 -22.99 10.16 4.84
CA PRO A 61 -24.02 11.19 5.06
C PRO A 61 -25.33 10.65 5.64
N ASP A 62 -25.57 9.33 5.52
CA ASP A 62 -26.81 8.67 5.99
C ASP A 62 -26.55 7.22 6.36
N MET A 63 -26.14 6.99 7.61
CA MET A 63 -25.86 5.64 8.14
C MET A 63 -27.15 4.86 8.41
N SER A 64 -28.02 4.72 7.38
CA SER A 64 -29.30 4.03 7.50
C SER A 64 -29.65 3.21 6.25
N GLY A 65 -30.66 2.40 6.35
CA GLY A 65 -31.14 1.61 5.23
C GLY A 65 -30.18 0.47 4.85
N ILE A 66 -29.69 0.47 3.63
CA ILE A 66 -28.81 -0.58 3.11
C ILE A 66 -27.34 -0.34 3.44
N ASN A 67 -26.96 0.91 3.74
CA ASN A 67 -25.59 1.27 4.06
C ASN A 67 -25.49 1.87 5.47
N THR A 68 -24.87 1.13 6.38
CA THR A 68 -24.66 1.51 7.78
C THR A 68 -23.19 1.72 8.12
N SER A 69 -22.28 1.68 7.11
CA SER A 69 -20.87 1.95 7.30
C SER A 69 -20.62 3.34 7.82
N ALA A 70 -19.54 3.54 8.54
CA ALA A 70 -19.17 4.85 9.07
C ALA A 70 -18.56 5.76 7.96
N ARG A 71 -17.97 5.14 6.94
CA ARG A 71 -17.23 5.80 5.88
C ARG A 71 -17.78 5.44 4.52
N CYS A 72 -17.46 6.24 3.52
CA CYS A 72 -17.78 6.01 2.13
C CYS A 72 -16.90 6.90 1.23
N GLY A 73 -16.83 6.64 -0.05
CA GLY A 73 -16.28 7.56 -1.02
C GLY A 73 -17.24 8.70 -1.34
N SER A 74 -16.72 9.84 -1.74
CA SER A 74 -17.52 10.94 -2.24
C SER A 74 -16.91 11.54 -3.50
N TYR A 75 -17.75 11.92 -4.42
CA TYR A 75 -17.36 12.57 -5.66
C TYR A 75 -18.16 13.83 -5.88
N ILE A 76 -17.49 14.94 -6.12
CA ILE A 76 -18.11 16.21 -6.52
C ILE A 76 -17.93 16.36 -8.02
N ARG A 77 -19.00 16.24 -8.77
CA ARG A 77 -18.95 16.40 -10.22
C ARG A 77 -18.64 17.84 -10.60
N ASN A 78 -17.72 18.01 -11.54
CA ASN A 78 -17.44 19.32 -12.13
C ASN A 78 -18.67 19.82 -12.93
N ALA A 79 -19.12 21.03 -12.65
CA ALA A 79 -20.30 21.61 -13.29
C ALA A 79 -20.05 22.08 -14.74
N VAL A 80 -18.79 22.26 -15.13
CA VAL A 80 -18.40 22.82 -16.44
C VAL A 80 -17.95 21.76 -17.42
N GLU A 81 -17.43 20.63 -16.89
CA GLU A 81 -16.92 19.54 -17.72
C GLU A 81 -18.05 18.58 -18.15
N THR A 82 -18.21 18.42 -19.44
CA THR A 82 -19.24 17.52 -20.00
C THR A 82 -18.94 16.05 -19.70
N PHE A 83 -17.66 15.68 -19.72
CA PHE A 83 -17.17 14.31 -19.46
C PHE A 83 -16.26 14.32 -18.21
N ASP A 84 -16.82 14.69 -17.07
CA ASP A 84 -16.12 14.65 -15.82
C ASP A 84 -16.09 13.23 -15.24
N TYR A 85 -14.93 12.79 -14.75
CA TYR A 85 -14.72 11.45 -14.23
C TYR A 85 -13.63 11.44 -13.16
N PHE A 86 -13.63 10.40 -12.37
CA PHE A 86 -12.49 10.08 -11.51
C PHE A 86 -11.89 8.73 -11.92
N ILE A 87 -10.61 8.56 -11.59
CA ILE A 87 -9.82 7.40 -11.95
C ILE A 87 -9.56 6.56 -10.72
N ALA A 88 -9.74 5.24 -10.88
CA ALA A 88 -9.33 4.24 -9.91
C ALA A 88 -8.39 3.24 -10.57
N LEU A 89 -7.24 2.97 -9.94
CA LEU A 89 -6.29 1.98 -10.39
C LEU A 89 -6.51 0.70 -9.57
N PRO A 90 -6.82 -0.43 -10.19
CA PRO A 90 -6.90 -1.71 -9.50
C PRO A 90 -5.57 -2.07 -8.82
N ALA A 91 -5.61 -2.53 -7.59
CA ALA A 91 -4.42 -2.93 -6.84
C ALA A 91 -3.73 -4.16 -7.43
N GLY A 92 -4.51 -5.07 -8.03
CA GLY A 92 -4.00 -6.25 -8.74
C GLY A 92 -4.49 -6.31 -10.18
N GLY A 93 -4.17 -7.39 -10.88
CA GLY A 93 -4.65 -7.62 -12.25
C GLY A 93 -6.11 -8.06 -12.30
N ILE A 94 -6.86 -7.58 -13.29
CA ILE A 94 -8.24 -8.02 -13.48
C ILE A 94 -8.23 -9.39 -14.15
N THR A 95 -8.84 -10.39 -13.51
CA THR A 95 -8.73 -11.80 -13.93
C THR A 95 -9.98 -12.37 -14.59
N ASN A 96 -11.16 -11.73 -14.41
CA ASN A 96 -12.43 -12.32 -14.82
C ASN A 96 -13.46 -11.31 -15.39
N LEU A 97 -13.01 -10.22 -16.00
CA LEU A 97 -13.89 -9.18 -16.56
C LEU A 97 -14.82 -9.72 -17.64
N ASN A 98 -14.39 -10.74 -18.39
CA ASN A 98 -15.21 -11.36 -19.44
C ASN A 98 -16.53 -11.97 -18.91
N ASP A 99 -16.56 -12.42 -17.65
CA ASP A 99 -17.77 -12.94 -17.02
C ASP A 99 -18.83 -11.84 -16.82
N PHE A 100 -18.38 -10.60 -16.66
CA PHE A 100 -19.24 -9.41 -16.53
C PHE A 100 -19.74 -8.92 -17.90
N THR A 101 -18.93 -9.02 -18.93
CA THR A 101 -19.36 -8.65 -20.29
C THR A 101 -20.33 -9.66 -20.91
N SER A 102 -20.26 -10.93 -20.47
CA SER A 102 -21.19 -11.97 -20.90
C SER A 102 -22.58 -11.86 -20.26
N GLY A 103 -22.68 -11.13 -19.14
CA GLY A 103 -23.89 -11.02 -18.33
C GLY A 103 -24.07 -12.17 -17.33
N ASP A 104 -23.04 -12.97 -17.09
CA ASP A 104 -23.05 -14.01 -16.06
C ASP A 104 -22.86 -13.42 -14.66
N ASN A 105 -22.07 -12.33 -14.57
CA ASN A 105 -21.85 -11.52 -13.37
C ASN A 105 -22.22 -10.06 -13.62
N PHE A 106 -22.42 -9.29 -12.52
CA PHE A 106 -22.79 -7.88 -12.58
C PHE A 106 -21.96 -7.08 -11.60
N PHE A 107 -21.53 -5.89 -12.00
CA PHE A 107 -21.02 -4.88 -11.06
C PHE A 107 -22.20 -4.32 -10.27
N THR A 108 -22.00 -4.13 -8.97
CA THR A 108 -22.93 -3.40 -8.14
C THR A 108 -22.19 -2.36 -7.30
N LEU A 109 -22.86 -1.24 -7.04
CA LEU A 109 -22.33 -0.15 -6.25
C LEU A 109 -23.46 0.40 -5.38
N ASP A 110 -23.22 0.59 -4.11
CA ASP A 110 -24.13 1.36 -3.27
C ASP A 110 -23.89 2.86 -3.53
N VAL A 111 -24.95 3.57 -3.84
CA VAL A 111 -24.88 5.01 -4.20
C VAL A 111 -25.90 5.80 -3.42
N TRP A 112 -25.49 6.93 -2.90
CA TRP A 112 -26.35 8.00 -2.44
C TRP A 112 -26.23 9.18 -3.40
N SER A 113 -27.31 9.55 -4.08
CA SER A 113 -27.40 10.70 -4.97
C SER A 113 -28.50 11.63 -4.54
N PRO A 114 -28.33 12.96 -4.60
CA PRO A 114 -29.42 13.89 -4.33
C PRO A 114 -30.51 13.89 -5.42
N GLU A 115 -30.25 13.23 -6.56
CA GLU A 115 -31.13 13.23 -7.73
C GLU A 115 -31.47 11.81 -8.17
N GLU A 116 -32.68 11.61 -8.69
CA GLU A 116 -33.08 10.41 -9.44
C GLU A 116 -32.47 10.44 -10.84
N SER A 117 -32.32 9.27 -11.45
CA SER A 117 -31.83 9.12 -12.84
C SER A 117 -30.40 9.64 -13.06
N THR A 118 -29.61 9.78 -11.99
CA THR A 118 -28.18 10.02 -12.12
C THR A 118 -27.55 8.83 -12.85
N SER A 119 -26.89 9.07 -13.98
CA SER A 119 -26.20 8.04 -14.74
C SER A 119 -24.78 7.83 -14.22
N PHE A 120 -24.36 6.57 -14.24
CA PHE A 120 -23.01 6.13 -13.92
C PHE A 120 -22.49 5.27 -15.06
N ILE A 121 -21.30 5.56 -15.56
CA ILE A 121 -20.61 4.74 -16.54
C ILE A 121 -19.26 4.33 -15.96
N ILE A 122 -19.00 3.03 -15.90
CA ILE A 122 -17.67 2.50 -15.59
C ILE A 122 -17.00 2.13 -16.90
N SER A 123 -15.79 2.63 -17.13
CA SER A 123 -14.90 2.22 -18.21
C SER A 123 -13.71 1.44 -17.64
N PHE A 124 -13.36 0.33 -18.28
CA PHE A 124 -12.15 -0.43 -18.02
C PHE A 124 -11.16 -0.16 -19.14
N GLU A 125 -9.97 0.31 -18.80
CA GLU A 125 -9.08 0.98 -19.74
C GLU A 125 -7.64 0.48 -19.63
N ASN A 126 -6.91 0.56 -20.74
CA ASN A 126 -5.46 0.60 -20.73
C ASN A 126 -5.01 2.07 -20.56
N ARG A 127 -4.41 2.37 -19.42
CA ARG A 127 -4.05 3.73 -19.03
C ARG A 127 -3.10 4.40 -20.02
N GLU A 128 -2.07 3.68 -20.50
CA GLU A 128 -1.09 4.24 -21.42
C GLU A 128 -1.73 4.74 -22.72
N VAL A 129 -2.69 3.99 -23.26
CA VAL A 129 -3.41 4.36 -24.49
C VAL A 129 -4.44 5.45 -24.21
N ALA A 130 -5.24 5.33 -23.16
CA ALA A 130 -6.27 6.31 -22.80
C ALA A 130 -5.71 7.69 -22.50
N LEU A 131 -4.51 7.81 -21.95
CA LEU A 131 -3.86 9.09 -21.67
C LEU A 131 -3.37 9.84 -22.92
N ILE A 132 -3.25 9.17 -24.08
CA ILE A 132 -2.83 9.82 -25.34
C ILE A 132 -3.89 10.81 -25.81
N ASP A 133 -5.16 10.43 -25.73
CA ASP A 133 -6.30 11.28 -26.06
C ASP A 133 -7.45 10.98 -25.08
N PRO A 134 -7.48 11.64 -23.93
CA PRO A 134 -8.49 11.38 -22.90
C PRO A 134 -9.95 11.67 -23.31
N ASP A 135 -10.14 12.39 -24.42
CA ASP A 135 -11.47 12.68 -24.96
C ASP A 135 -11.94 11.62 -25.98
N SER A 136 -11.07 10.67 -26.33
CA SER A 136 -11.39 9.54 -27.20
C SER A 136 -11.82 8.31 -26.40
N LEU A 137 -12.28 7.28 -27.11
CA LEU A 137 -12.52 5.96 -26.53
C LEU A 137 -11.39 4.96 -26.85
N ASP A 138 -10.26 5.46 -27.35
CA ASP A 138 -9.07 4.66 -27.55
C ASP A 138 -8.53 4.22 -26.20
N GLY A 139 -8.14 2.96 -26.08
CA GLY A 139 -7.72 2.37 -24.81
C GLY A 139 -8.86 1.82 -23.93
N VAL A 140 -10.12 2.09 -24.27
CA VAL A 140 -11.29 1.61 -23.50
C VAL A 140 -11.69 0.21 -23.94
N HIS A 141 -11.41 -0.79 -23.11
CA HIS A 141 -11.77 -2.18 -23.39
C HIS A 141 -13.29 -2.37 -23.33
N SER A 142 -13.93 -1.99 -22.23
CA SER A 142 -15.37 -2.24 -22.01
C SER A 142 -15.98 -1.15 -21.14
N ARG A 143 -17.28 -0.89 -21.38
CA ARG A 143 -18.09 0.04 -20.60
C ARG A 143 -19.33 -0.61 -20.03
N PHE A 144 -19.75 -0.15 -18.86
CA PHE A 144 -20.94 -0.58 -18.14
C PHE A 144 -21.71 0.63 -17.64
N GLU A 145 -23.04 0.57 -17.64
CA GLU A 145 -23.91 1.69 -17.30
C GLU A 145 -24.95 1.30 -16.24
N ALA A 146 -25.20 2.23 -15.31
CA ALA A 146 -26.27 2.12 -14.32
C ALA A 146 -26.90 3.49 -14.05
N PHE A 147 -28.09 3.48 -13.42
CA PHE A 147 -28.84 4.68 -13.08
C PHE A 147 -29.40 4.60 -11.66
N THR A 148 -29.44 5.74 -10.97
CA THR A 148 -30.22 5.84 -9.73
C THR A 148 -31.71 5.87 -10.01
N THR A 149 -32.49 5.33 -9.09
CA THR A 149 -33.96 5.31 -9.15
C THR A 149 -34.61 6.06 -7.99
N VAL A 150 -33.82 6.43 -6.98
CA VAL A 150 -34.26 7.12 -5.77
C VAL A 150 -33.31 8.30 -5.50
N ALA A 151 -33.87 9.44 -5.11
CA ALA A 151 -33.09 10.60 -4.67
C ALA A 151 -32.90 10.61 -3.15
N SER A 152 -31.75 11.10 -2.69
CA SER A 152 -31.43 11.37 -1.27
C SER A 152 -31.59 10.15 -0.37
N ALA A 153 -31.25 8.97 -0.88
CA ALA A 153 -31.20 7.71 -0.12
C ALA A 153 -30.18 6.77 -0.73
N TRP A 154 -29.60 5.90 0.10
CA TRP A 154 -28.75 4.81 -0.37
C TRP A 154 -29.54 3.79 -1.17
N GLN A 155 -28.98 3.38 -2.30
CA GLN A 155 -29.52 2.32 -3.16
C GLN A 155 -28.37 1.57 -3.82
N THR A 156 -28.54 0.27 -3.98
CA THR A 156 -27.63 -0.53 -4.79
C THR A 156 -28.02 -0.39 -6.26
N ILE A 157 -27.11 0.12 -7.08
CA ILE A 157 -27.27 0.13 -8.54
C ILE A 157 -26.51 -1.05 -9.15
N THR A 158 -27.06 -1.59 -10.24
CA THR A 158 -26.47 -2.71 -10.99
C THR A 158 -26.08 -2.22 -12.37
N PHE A 159 -24.84 -2.42 -12.73
CA PHE A 159 -24.30 -2.01 -14.02
C PHE A 159 -24.57 -3.08 -15.09
N ASN A 160 -25.08 -2.64 -16.21
CA ASN A 160 -25.27 -3.46 -17.39
C ASN A 160 -24.17 -3.18 -18.40
N PHE A 161 -23.69 -4.23 -19.06
CA PHE A 161 -22.71 -4.10 -20.13
C PHE A 161 -23.27 -3.20 -21.25
N LEU A 162 -22.47 -2.25 -21.69
CA LEU A 162 -22.82 -1.27 -22.72
C LEU A 162 -22.19 -1.63 -24.06
N ASP A 163 -20.85 -1.64 -24.14
CA ASP A 163 -20.12 -1.92 -25.39
C ASP A 163 -18.63 -2.22 -25.15
N PHE A 164 -17.94 -2.53 -26.26
CA PHE A 164 -16.49 -2.62 -26.39
C PHE A 164 -16.01 -1.52 -27.34
N PRO A 165 -15.58 -0.34 -26.83
CA PRO A 165 -15.16 0.76 -27.70
C PRO A 165 -13.88 0.48 -28.47
N ASP A 166 -12.84 -0.08 -27.85
CA ASP A 166 -11.57 -0.42 -28.49
C ASP A 166 -11.30 -1.93 -28.45
N LEU A 167 -11.55 -2.59 -29.59
CA LEU A 167 -11.33 -4.03 -29.73
C LEU A 167 -9.84 -4.45 -29.79
N ASN A 168 -8.90 -3.50 -29.79
CA ASN A 168 -7.47 -3.79 -29.74
C ASN A 168 -6.97 -3.99 -28.32
N ILE A 169 -7.72 -3.56 -27.31
CA ILE A 169 -7.40 -3.75 -25.91
C ILE A 169 -7.92 -5.10 -25.44
N SER A 170 -7.05 -5.91 -24.88
CA SER A 170 -7.41 -7.19 -24.26
C SER A 170 -7.50 -7.06 -22.74
N GLU A 171 -8.24 -7.97 -22.09
CA GLU A 171 -8.49 -7.96 -20.65
C GLU A 171 -7.20 -7.82 -19.80
N ASN A 172 -6.14 -8.51 -20.18
CA ASN A 172 -4.85 -8.48 -19.47
C ASN A 172 -4.02 -7.19 -19.66
N GLN A 173 -4.54 -6.23 -20.42
CA GLN A 173 -3.92 -4.91 -20.60
C GLN A 173 -4.65 -3.82 -19.81
N ILE A 174 -5.71 -4.20 -19.08
CA ILE A 174 -6.51 -3.25 -18.31
C ILE A 174 -5.80 -3.00 -16.98
N ASP A 175 -5.49 -1.74 -16.73
CA ASP A 175 -4.82 -1.28 -15.52
C ASP A 175 -5.45 0.00 -14.95
N GLN A 176 -6.61 0.41 -15.49
CA GLN A 176 -7.34 1.58 -15.05
C GLN A 176 -8.85 1.36 -15.13
N MET A 177 -9.56 1.98 -14.19
CA MET A 177 -11.02 2.19 -14.24
C MET A 177 -11.29 3.70 -14.24
N ALA A 178 -12.23 4.15 -15.06
CA ALA A 178 -12.77 5.50 -14.97
C ALA A 178 -14.27 5.41 -14.66
N LEU A 179 -14.72 6.20 -13.68
CA LEU A 179 -16.14 6.34 -13.34
C LEU A 179 -16.62 7.72 -13.71
N LEU A 180 -17.56 7.77 -14.65
CA LEU A 180 -18.21 9.00 -15.13
C LEU A 180 -19.59 9.12 -14.50
N VAL A 181 -19.94 10.31 -14.06
CA VAL A 181 -21.27 10.61 -13.48
C VAL A 181 -21.96 11.67 -14.34
N ASN A 182 -23.20 11.39 -14.77
CA ASN A 182 -23.98 12.25 -15.66
C ASN A 182 -23.16 12.70 -16.89
N SER A 183 -22.51 11.74 -17.54
CA SER A 183 -21.67 11.99 -18.70
C SER A 183 -22.48 12.54 -19.90
N GLY A 184 -21.92 13.52 -20.61
CA GLY A 184 -22.53 14.10 -21.79
C GLY A 184 -23.49 15.26 -21.51
N GLU A 185 -23.66 15.68 -20.27
CA GLU A 185 -24.55 16.77 -19.90
C GLU A 185 -23.78 17.89 -19.18
N GLU A 186 -24.18 19.16 -19.45
CA GLU A 186 -23.77 20.28 -18.58
C GLU A 186 -24.65 20.24 -17.34
N ASN A 187 -24.07 20.02 -16.18
CA ASN A 187 -24.80 19.83 -14.94
C ASN A 187 -24.37 20.80 -13.84
N ASN A 188 -25.22 20.93 -12.84
CA ASN A 188 -24.82 21.55 -11.58
C ASN A 188 -23.77 20.66 -10.88
N ALA A 189 -22.91 21.26 -10.08
CA ALA A 189 -22.04 20.49 -9.19
C ALA A 189 -22.92 19.64 -8.24
N VAL A 190 -22.81 18.34 -8.35
CA VAL A 190 -23.57 17.37 -7.56
C VAL A 190 -22.59 16.54 -6.76
N THR A 191 -22.84 16.42 -5.46
CA THR A 191 -22.07 15.51 -4.60
C THR A 191 -22.75 14.15 -4.59
N ILE A 192 -22.03 13.14 -4.98
CA ILE A 192 -22.41 11.72 -4.95
C ILE A 192 -21.60 11.04 -3.86
N TYR A 193 -22.22 10.13 -3.11
CA TYR A 193 -21.52 9.23 -2.21
C TYR A 193 -21.67 7.80 -2.73
N PHE A 194 -20.66 6.98 -2.53
CA PHE A 194 -20.66 5.61 -3.01
C PHE A 194 -19.87 4.70 -2.06
N ASP A 195 -20.22 3.41 -2.07
CA ASP A 195 -19.73 2.42 -1.14
C ASP A 195 -20.00 1.00 -1.66
N ASN A 196 -19.42 -0.02 -1.04
CA ASN A 196 -19.72 -1.43 -1.32
C ASN A 196 -19.65 -1.76 -2.81
N PHE A 197 -18.54 -1.40 -3.45
CA PHE A 197 -18.35 -1.75 -4.86
C PHE A 197 -18.02 -3.23 -4.99
N ILE A 198 -18.89 -3.98 -5.65
CA ILE A 198 -18.74 -5.40 -5.92
C ILE A 198 -18.43 -5.57 -7.41
N GLY A 199 -17.38 -6.31 -7.72
CA GLY A 199 -16.91 -6.43 -9.10
C GLY A 199 -16.02 -7.65 -9.35
N PRO A 200 -15.10 -7.54 -10.33
CA PRO A 200 -14.18 -8.61 -10.68
C PRO A 200 -13.16 -8.83 -9.57
N ASP A 201 -12.64 -10.03 -9.52
CA ASP A 201 -11.51 -10.36 -8.69
C ASP A 201 -10.23 -9.73 -9.28
N PHE A 202 -9.48 -9.00 -8.47
CA PHE A 202 -8.19 -8.40 -8.86
C PHE A 202 -7.00 -9.34 -8.62
N GLY A 203 -7.24 -10.59 -8.24
CA GLY A 203 -6.19 -11.56 -8.00
C GLY A 203 -5.34 -11.25 -6.76
N CYS A 204 -5.91 -10.49 -5.82
CA CYS A 204 -5.30 -10.26 -4.54
C CYS A 204 -5.53 -11.47 -3.63
N ASP A 205 -4.45 -12.11 -3.20
CA ASP A 205 -4.52 -13.18 -2.19
C ASP A 205 -4.84 -12.56 -0.82
N ASP A 206 -5.42 -13.39 0.07
CA ASP A 206 -5.60 -12.99 1.48
C ASP A 206 -4.24 -12.71 2.13
N VAL A 207 -3.91 -11.45 2.31
CA VAL A 207 -2.72 -11.01 3.04
C VAL A 207 -3.11 -10.71 4.49
N ASP A 208 -2.21 -10.93 5.46
CA ASP A 208 -2.48 -10.60 6.85
C ASP A 208 -2.51 -9.07 7.04
N PRO A 209 -3.70 -8.48 7.29
CA PRO A 209 -3.83 -7.02 7.41
C PRO A 209 -3.05 -6.44 8.60
N ASN A 210 -2.62 -7.27 9.56
CA ASN A 210 -1.88 -6.79 10.73
C ASN A 210 -0.37 -6.61 10.46
N GLU A 211 0.16 -7.15 9.38
CA GLU A 211 1.59 -7.08 9.07
C GLU A 211 1.90 -6.04 8.00
N VAL A 212 1.08 -5.93 6.97
CA VAL A 212 1.28 -5.00 5.84
C VAL A 212 0.45 -3.74 6.05
N ILE A 213 1.11 -2.59 6.02
CA ILE A 213 0.47 -1.27 6.12
C ILE A 213 0.13 -0.75 4.72
N GLU A 214 1.07 -0.83 3.78
CA GLU A 214 0.91 -0.41 2.38
C GLU A 214 1.88 -1.19 1.49
N ASP A 215 1.40 -1.84 0.45
CA ASP A 215 2.23 -2.51 -0.56
C ASP A 215 2.01 -1.97 -1.99
N PHE A 216 1.16 -0.96 -2.15
CA PHE A 216 0.79 -0.39 -3.44
C PHE A 216 0.20 -1.39 -4.45
N GLU A 217 -0.16 -2.58 -4.00
CA GLU A 217 -0.74 -3.64 -4.82
C GLU A 217 -2.08 -4.09 -4.23
N CYS A 218 -2.06 -5.13 -3.41
CA CYS A 218 -3.27 -5.76 -2.91
C CYS A 218 -3.61 -5.39 -1.47
N GLN A 219 -2.72 -4.73 -0.75
CA GLN A 219 -2.95 -4.41 0.64
C GLN A 219 -2.65 -2.97 0.98
N ARG A 220 -3.68 -2.32 1.51
CA ARG A 220 -3.64 -0.95 1.95
C ARG A 220 -4.49 -0.79 3.21
N ASN A 221 -3.81 -0.60 4.34
CA ASN A 221 -4.43 -0.43 5.67
C ASN A 221 -4.22 1.00 6.20
N LEU A 222 -4.20 1.96 5.29
CA LEU A 222 -4.03 3.38 5.59
C LEU A 222 -4.78 4.26 4.59
N GLU A 223 -4.98 5.50 4.98
CA GLU A 223 -5.49 6.57 4.13
C GLU A 223 -4.50 7.72 4.07
N TYR A 224 -4.19 8.19 2.88
CA TYR A 224 -3.38 9.40 2.68
C TYR A 224 -4.23 10.64 2.92
N THR A 225 -4.18 11.19 4.13
CA THR A 225 -5.02 12.33 4.53
C THR A 225 -4.46 13.67 4.09
N PHE A 226 -3.18 13.76 3.80
CA PHE A 226 -2.55 14.97 3.28
C PHE A 226 -1.20 14.62 2.65
N THR A 227 -0.90 15.25 1.52
CA THR A 227 0.41 15.17 0.90
C THR A 227 0.83 16.57 0.43
N HIS A 228 2.00 17.04 0.88
CA HIS A 228 2.72 18.14 0.27
C HIS A 228 3.95 17.55 -0.42
N GLY A 229 4.04 17.71 -1.72
CA GLY A 229 4.85 16.89 -2.62
C GLY A 229 3.93 16.13 -3.56
N ALA A 230 4.45 15.62 -4.66
CA ALA A 230 3.68 14.80 -5.59
C ALA A 230 3.84 13.31 -5.22
N LEU A 231 2.77 12.70 -4.75
CA LEU A 231 2.71 11.27 -4.48
C LEU A 231 1.91 10.58 -5.59
N SER A 232 2.51 9.60 -6.22
CA SER A 232 1.92 8.88 -7.36
C SER A 232 2.06 7.37 -7.18
N TYR A 233 1.13 6.65 -7.78
CA TYR A 233 1.14 5.20 -7.94
C TYR A 233 1.73 4.87 -9.32
N VAL A 234 2.88 4.21 -9.35
CA VAL A 234 3.63 3.99 -10.60
C VAL A 234 4.10 2.55 -10.75
N THR A 235 4.43 2.17 -11.99
CA THR A 235 5.10 0.89 -12.23
C THR A 235 6.49 0.90 -11.61
N ASN A 236 6.85 -0.18 -10.93
CA ASN A 236 8.15 -0.33 -10.28
C ASN A 236 9.28 -0.23 -11.33
N PRO A 237 10.18 0.75 -11.20
CA PRO A 237 11.26 0.96 -12.17
C PRO A 237 12.36 -0.11 -12.11
N ASP A 238 12.34 -0.99 -11.09
CA ASP A 238 13.37 -1.99 -10.85
C ASP A 238 12.81 -3.18 -10.07
N GLN A 239 12.15 -4.08 -10.77
CA GLN A 239 11.55 -5.32 -10.21
C GLN A 239 12.65 -6.35 -9.92
N SER A 240 13.61 -6.02 -9.07
CA SER A 240 14.73 -6.90 -8.76
C SER A 240 15.19 -6.83 -7.30
N GLY A 241 16.00 -7.79 -6.90
CA GLY A 241 16.57 -7.82 -5.56
C GLY A 241 15.52 -8.10 -4.49
N ILE A 242 15.34 -7.14 -3.58
CA ILE A 242 14.42 -7.28 -2.44
C ILE A 242 13.00 -6.77 -2.74
N ASN A 243 12.79 -6.13 -3.90
CA ASN A 243 11.49 -5.64 -4.32
C ASN A 243 11.16 -6.12 -5.74
N THR A 244 10.21 -7.05 -5.85
CA THR A 244 9.72 -7.61 -7.11
C THR A 244 8.28 -7.19 -7.42
N SER A 245 7.71 -6.31 -6.63
CA SER A 245 6.38 -5.73 -6.82
C SER A 245 6.23 -5.11 -8.20
N GLU A 246 5.06 -5.18 -8.78
CA GLU A 246 4.76 -4.55 -10.07
C GLU A 246 4.55 -3.04 -9.92
N LYS A 247 3.94 -2.63 -8.81
CA LYS A 247 3.59 -1.24 -8.50
C LYS A 247 4.31 -0.77 -7.24
N VAL A 248 4.50 0.53 -7.14
CA VAL A 248 5.16 1.18 -6.01
C VAL A 248 4.67 2.62 -5.87
N GLY A 249 4.85 3.22 -4.70
CA GLY A 249 4.70 4.65 -4.51
C GLY A 249 5.89 5.42 -5.08
N PHE A 250 5.62 6.53 -5.73
CA PHE A 250 6.61 7.49 -6.18
C PHE A 250 6.33 8.84 -5.54
N TYR A 251 7.29 9.37 -4.83
CA TYR A 251 7.20 10.67 -4.18
C TYR A 251 8.22 11.64 -4.78
N GLU A 252 7.77 12.81 -5.17
CA GLU A 252 8.60 13.91 -5.65
C GLU A 252 8.41 15.15 -4.78
N SER A 253 9.53 15.72 -4.31
CA SER A 253 9.51 16.93 -3.53
C SER A 253 9.20 18.14 -4.42
N LEU A 254 8.27 18.99 -4.00
CA LEU A 254 7.92 20.22 -4.69
C LEU A 254 8.78 21.40 -4.26
N GLY A 255 9.55 21.24 -3.19
CA GLY A 255 10.32 22.32 -2.59
C GLY A 255 9.41 23.40 -2.00
N THR A 256 9.67 23.85 -0.81
CA THR A 256 8.77 24.80 -0.15
C THR A 256 9.25 26.24 -0.24
N GLY A 257 10.54 26.46 -0.56
CA GLY A 257 11.19 27.76 -0.45
C GLY A 257 11.19 28.35 0.98
N ASP A 258 10.68 27.60 1.96
CA ASP A 258 10.61 27.97 3.37
C ASP A 258 11.07 26.78 4.24
N GLU A 259 12.14 26.94 5.01
CA GLU A 259 12.71 25.92 5.91
C GLU A 259 11.73 25.36 6.96
N LYS A 260 10.55 25.94 7.10
CA LYS A 260 9.54 25.53 8.09
C LYS A 260 8.49 24.57 7.56
N ASN A 261 8.37 24.45 6.26
CA ASN A 261 7.37 23.59 5.62
C ASN A 261 8.10 22.42 4.95
N ASN A 262 8.17 21.30 5.59
CA ASN A 262 8.66 20.07 4.97
C ASN A 262 7.62 19.54 3.98
N ASP A 263 8.08 19.00 2.89
CA ASP A 263 7.30 18.13 2.07
C ASP A 263 6.95 16.87 2.90
N VAL A 264 5.67 16.62 3.13
CA VAL A 264 5.21 15.59 4.05
C VAL A 264 4.05 14.80 3.47
N THR A 265 4.06 13.51 3.67
CA THR A 265 2.91 12.64 3.49
C THR A 265 2.36 12.26 4.86
N ILE A 266 1.09 12.58 5.11
CA ILE A 266 0.38 12.20 6.32
C ILE A 266 -0.62 11.13 5.95
N PHE A 267 -0.63 10.04 6.71
CA PHE A 267 -1.59 8.98 6.55
C PHE A 267 -2.16 8.54 7.90
N THR A 268 -3.42 8.17 7.90
CA THR A 268 -4.16 7.64 9.03
C THR A 268 -4.32 6.14 8.82
N PHE A 269 -4.09 5.35 9.85
CA PHE A 269 -4.33 3.91 9.78
C PHE A 269 -5.82 3.62 9.81
N ASP A 270 -6.29 2.66 9.03
CA ASP A 270 -7.70 2.25 9.01
C ASP A 270 -8.14 1.73 10.37
N GLU A 271 -7.28 0.94 11.01
CA GLU A 271 -7.39 0.59 12.42
C GLU A 271 -6.13 1.03 13.16
N SER A 272 -6.29 1.51 14.40
CA SER A 272 -5.14 1.91 15.22
C SER A 272 -4.16 0.76 15.40
N ILE A 273 -2.89 1.01 15.11
CA ILE A 273 -1.83 0.01 15.24
C ILE A 273 -1.41 -0.12 16.70
N ASN A 274 -1.50 -1.32 17.25
CA ASN A 274 -0.98 -1.64 18.56
C ASN A 274 0.51 -2.02 18.49
N MET A 275 1.37 -1.09 18.88
CA MET A 275 2.82 -1.28 18.85
C MET A 275 3.39 -2.00 20.10
N SER A 276 2.54 -2.65 20.92
CA SER A 276 3.00 -3.29 22.16
C SER A 276 3.91 -4.51 21.90
N GLN A 277 3.68 -5.21 20.81
CA GLN A 277 4.46 -6.39 20.42
C GLN A 277 5.50 -6.03 19.35
N ASN A 278 5.08 -5.33 18.30
CA ASN A 278 5.90 -4.96 17.16
C ASN A 278 6.18 -3.47 17.20
N LYS A 279 7.40 -3.08 17.57
CA LYS A 279 7.81 -1.67 17.67
C LYS A 279 8.70 -1.22 16.51
N ARG A 280 8.56 -1.89 15.38
CA ARG A 280 9.34 -1.62 14.20
C ARG A 280 8.44 -1.54 12.99
N ILE A 281 8.73 -0.58 12.15
CA ILE A 281 8.13 -0.47 10.82
C ILE A 281 9.28 -0.57 9.81
N SER A 282 9.19 -1.50 8.88
CA SER A 282 10.08 -1.55 7.73
C SER A 282 9.46 -0.80 6.56
N LEU A 283 10.32 -0.27 5.70
CA LEU A 283 9.97 0.43 4.48
C LEU A 283 11.04 0.15 3.44
N LYS A 284 10.69 -0.31 2.27
CA LYS A 284 11.61 -0.39 1.14
C LYS A 284 11.69 0.96 0.45
N VAL A 285 12.88 1.45 0.20
CA VAL A 285 13.10 2.72 -0.51
C VAL A 285 14.17 2.53 -1.58
N LYS A 286 13.95 3.17 -2.74
CA LYS A 286 14.92 3.30 -3.82
C LYS A 286 15.08 4.78 -4.17
N SER A 287 16.30 5.28 -4.09
CA SER A 287 16.62 6.68 -4.40
C SER A 287 18.07 6.81 -4.88
N THR A 288 18.33 7.84 -5.66
CA THR A 288 19.70 8.28 -6.03
C THR A 288 20.26 9.32 -5.04
N PHE A 289 19.48 9.70 -4.04
CA PHE A 289 19.84 10.76 -3.10
C PHE A 289 20.20 10.18 -1.74
N GLU A 290 21.39 10.54 -1.24
CA GLU A 290 21.80 10.32 0.14
C GLU A 290 21.11 11.37 1.02
N LYS A 291 19.88 11.10 1.43
CA LYS A 291 19.03 12.00 2.21
C LYS A 291 18.44 11.25 3.40
N MET A 292 18.00 12.00 4.40
CA MET A 292 17.26 11.43 5.52
C MET A 292 15.85 11.07 5.09
N VAL A 293 15.32 10.00 5.66
CA VAL A 293 13.88 9.69 5.68
C VAL A 293 13.42 9.69 7.13
N GLN A 294 12.34 10.39 7.41
CA GLN A 294 11.76 10.51 8.74
C GLN A 294 10.39 9.86 8.78
N LEU A 295 10.18 9.02 9.78
CA LEU A 295 8.86 8.47 10.10
C LEU A 295 8.46 8.93 11.51
N THR A 296 7.32 9.59 11.63
CA THR A 296 6.73 10.03 12.90
C THR A 296 5.41 9.32 13.12
N LEU A 297 5.30 8.58 14.20
CA LEU A 297 4.06 7.92 14.64
C LEU A 297 3.33 8.81 15.62
N GLN A 298 2.01 8.92 15.51
CA GLN A 298 1.16 9.71 16.40
C GLN A 298 0.04 8.86 16.99
N GLY A 299 -0.19 9.02 18.28
CA GLY A 299 -1.26 8.33 19.00
C GLY A 299 -1.32 8.74 20.47
N GLY A 300 -2.49 8.70 21.09
CA GLY A 300 -2.69 9.07 22.48
C GLY A 300 -2.23 10.50 22.85
N GLY A 301 -2.20 11.42 21.87
CA GLY A 301 -1.71 12.79 22.04
C GLY A 301 -0.18 12.94 22.05
N ASN A 302 0.57 11.92 21.72
CA ASN A 302 2.03 11.91 21.65
C ASN A 302 2.51 11.73 20.22
N SER A 303 3.77 12.14 19.96
CA SER A 303 4.46 11.91 18.68
C SER A 303 5.82 11.26 18.93
N TYR A 304 6.15 10.28 18.12
CA TYR A 304 7.36 9.47 18.21
C TYR A 304 8.07 9.49 16.87
N THR A 305 9.26 10.06 16.81
CA THR A 305 9.99 10.30 15.55
C THR A 305 11.26 9.47 15.47
N LYS A 306 11.50 8.87 14.31
CA LYS A 306 12.75 8.21 13.91
C LYS A 306 13.20 8.72 12.55
N GLU A 307 14.52 8.81 12.39
CA GLU A 307 15.16 9.22 11.15
C GLU A 307 16.22 8.19 10.76
N LEU A 308 16.31 7.92 9.45
CA LEU A 308 17.30 7.03 8.86
C LEU A 308 17.91 7.71 7.63
N GLU A 309 19.19 7.45 7.39
CA GLU A 309 19.90 7.97 6.21
C GLU A 309 19.76 6.97 5.06
N LEU A 310 19.32 7.45 3.91
CA LEU A 310 19.27 6.68 2.67
C LEU A 310 20.66 6.60 2.06
N ASP A 311 21.01 5.46 1.48
CA ASP A 311 22.36 5.22 0.93
C ASP A 311 22.59 5.80 -0.48
N GLY A 312 21.53 6.29 -1.14
CA GLY A 312 21.61 6.87 -2.47
C GLY A 312 22.06 5.91 -3.59
N SER A 313 22.04 4.61 -3.34
CA SER A 313 22.59 3.58 -4.25
C SER A 313 21.79 3.38 -5.53
N ASN A 314 20.59 3.95 -5.64
CA ASN A 314 19.63 3.71 -6.72
C ASN A 314 19.22 2.22 -6.86
N THR A 315 19.28 1.48 -5.77
CA THR A 315 18.77 0.11 -5.63
C THR A 315 17.79 0.04 -4.49
N TRP A 316 16.89 -0.92 -4.52
CA TRP A 316 15.97 -1.13 -3.41
C TRP A 316 16.73 -1.52 -2.14
N GLN A 317 16.48 -0.78 -1.07
CA GLN A 317 17.01 -1.02 0.27
C GLN A 317 15.86 -1.06 1.27
N GLU A 318 15.97 -1.91 2.29
CA GLU A 318 15.02 -1.97 3.40
C GLU A 318 15.52 -1.10 4.56
N TYR A 319 14.66 -0.23 5.07
CA TYR A 319 14.91 0.67 6.19
C TYR A 319 13.99 0.34 7.34
N ILE A 320 14.54 0.03 8.51
CA ILE A 320 13.78 -0.40 9.69
C ILE A 320 13.77 0.71 10.73
N PHE A 321 12.61 1.30 10.93
CA PHE A 321 12.36 2.30 11.98
C PHE A 321 12.05 1.61 13.30
N ASN A 322 12.98 1.63 14.23
CA ASN A 322 12.86 1.00 15.54
C ASN A 322 12.42 2.00 16.61
N PHE A 323 11.19 1.86 17.11
CA PHE A 323 10.59 2.71 18.12
C PHE A 323 10.66 2.13 19.54
N SER A 324 11.36 1.03 19.76
CA SER A 324 11.36 0.30 21.04
C SER A 324 11.91 1.09 22.21
N ASP A 325 12.71 2.12 21.97
CA ASP A 325 13.35 2.98 22.97
C ASP A 325 12.51 4.20 23.37
N ILE A 326 11.50 4.56 22.57
CA ILE A 326 10.71 5.77 22.77
C ILE A 326 9.19 5.53 22.87
N LEU A 327 8.70 4.42 22.35
CA LEU A 327 7.26 4.14 22.31
C LEU A 327 6.78 3.50 23.62
N ASP A 328 5.75 4.08 24.24
CA ASP A 328 5.05 3.45 25.36
C ASP A 328 4.21 2.26 24.88
N ASN A 329 4.24 1.16 25.62
CA ASN A 329 3.51 -0.08 25.28
C ASN A 329 1.99 0.05 25.35
N SER A 330 1.46 1.13 25.90
CA SER A 330 0.01 1.35 26.09
C SER A 330 -0.60 2.25 25.02
N VAL A 331 0.18 2.69 24.03
CA VAL A 331 -0.28 3.65 23.01
C VAL A 331 -0.66 2.92 21.74
N ASP A 332 -1.89 3.12 21.31
CA ASP A 332 -2.35 2.82 19.97
C ASP A 332 -1.98 3.99 19.04
N ILE A 333 -1.48 3.68 17.87
CA ILE A 333 -1.03 4.65 16.87
C ILE A 333 -2.14 4.82 15.83
N ASP A 334 -2.62 6.04 15.66
CA ASP A 334 -3.71 6.37 14.77
C ASP A 334 -3.24 6.97 13.45
N GLN A 335 -2.06 7.62 13.46
CA GLN A 335 -1.57 8.40 12.32
C GLN A 335 -0.06 8.31 12.22
N ALA A 336 0.46 8.47 11.00
CA ALA A 336 1.89 8.64 10.79
C ALA A 336 2.18 9.74 9.76
N LEU A 337 3.40 10.28 9.86
CA LEU A 337 3.96 11.26 8.94
C LEU A 337 5.23 10.69 8.35
N LEU A 338 5.29 10.57 7.04
CA LEU A 338 6.48 10.18 6.29
C LEU A 338 7.04 11.43 5.60
N ILE A 339 8.30 11.72 5.85
CA ILE A 339 9.00 12.88 5.28
C ILE A 339 10.28 12.37 4.63
N PHE A 340 10.39 12.57 3.33
CA PHE A 340 11.63 12.37 2.60
C PHE A 340 12.42 13.68 2.56
N ALA A 341 13.73 13.60 2.77
CA ALA A 341 14.64 14.75 2.81
C ALA A 341 14.17 15.88 3.77
N PRO A 342 13.93 15.60 5.07
CA PRO A 342 13.47 16.60 6.02
C PRO A 342 14.40 17.81 6.08
N GLY A 343 13.82 19.01 6.05
CA GLY A 343 14.57 20.27 6.09
C GLY A 343 15.16 20.75 4.76
N GLU A 344 15.02 19.99 3.69
CA GLU A 344 15.39 20.45 2.36
C GLU A 344 14.32 21.36 1.78
N THR A 345 14.76 22.36 1.03
CA THR A 345 13.86 23.38 0.42
C THR A 345 13.87 23.33 -1.09
N ASP A 346 14.72 22.52 -1.68
CA ASP A 346 14.84 22.36 -3.11
C ASP A 346 13.77 21.41 -3.65
N GLU A 347 13.30 21.65 -4.85
CA GLU A 347 12.41 20.77 -5.60
C GLU A 347 13.17 19.65 -6.32
N GLY A 348 12.46 18.58 -6.70
CA GLY A 348 12.97 17.54 -7.60
C GLY A 348 13.72 16.39 -6.92
N TYR A 349 13.73 16.31 -5.58
CA TYR A 349 14.11 15.06 -4.93
C TYR A 349 13.01 14.03 -5.15
N ASN A 350 13.37 12.85 -5.68
CA ASN A 350 12.42 11.79 -5.94
C ASN A 350 12.83 10.48 -5.24
N PHE A 351 11.81 9.76 -4.79
CA PHE A 351 11.93 8.55 -3.99
C PHE A 351 10.85 7.57 -4.42
N TYR A 352 11.26 6.33 -4.69
CA TYR A 352 10.31 5.21 -4.78
C TYR A 352 10.26 4.53 -3.43
N TYR A 353 9.08 4.16 -2.96
CA TYR A 353 8.94 3.42 -1.71
C TYR A 353 7.84 2.37 -1.81
N ASP A 354 7.93 1.34 -0.96
CA ASP A 354 7.09 0.16 -1.05
C ASP A 354 7.15 -0.67 0.24
N ASP A 355 6.25 -1.64 0.36
CA ASP A 355 6.24 -2.63 1.43
C ASP A 355 6.45 -2.01 2.82
N MET A 356 5.58 -1.05 3.18
CA MET A 356 5.53 -0.58 4.55
C MET A 356 4.87 -1.66 5.42
N THR A 357 5.65 -2.27 6.32
CA THR A 357 5.18 -3.41 7.12
C THR A 357 5.50 -3.25 8.59
N LEU A 358 4.64 -3.82 9.45
CA LEU A 358 4.99 -4.07 10.84
C LEU A 358 5.92 -5.27 10.90
N THR A 359 7.12 -5.10 11.44
CA THR A 359 8.07 -6.19 11.60
C THR A 359 8.13 -6.66 13.02
N GLU A 360 7.99 -7.97 13.23
CA GLU A 360 8.26 -8.56 14.52
C GLU A 360 9.74 -8.34 14.92
N VAL A 361 9.96 -8.20 16.21
CA VAL A 361 11.30 -8.30 16.75
C VAL A 361 11.74 -9.76 16.58
N SER A 362 12.22 -10.11 15.37
CA SER A 362 12.98 -11.34 15.29
C SER A 362 14.14 -11.19 16.27
N SER A 363 14.34 -12.18 17.12
CA SER A 363 15.43 -12.21 18.11
C SER A 363 16.84 -12.17 17.49
N VAL A 364 16.96 -11.73 16.23
CA VAL A 364 18.18 -11.78 15.42
C VAL A 364 18.60 -10.42 14.86
N ASP A 365 17.72 -9.41 14.79
CA ASP A 365 18.10 -8.09 14.27
C ASP A 365 18.31 -7.05 15.37
N GLN A 366 19.50 -7.06 15.92
CA GLN A 366 20.07 -5.89 16.57
C GLN A 366 21.10 -5.26 15.63
N ASN A 367 20.64 -4.44 14.69
CA ASN A 367 21.50 -3.41 14.09
C ASN A 367 21.61 -2.19 15.02
N ASP A 368 21.85 -2.44 16.29
CA ASP A 368 22.47 -1.44 17.12
C ASP A 368 23.96 -1.37 16.74
N LYS A 369 24.38 -0.29 16.12
CA LYS A 369 25.80 0.02 15.79
C LYS A 369 26.76 -0.07 16.98
N LYS A 370 26.30 -0.55 18.12
CA LYS A 370 27.09 -0.74 19.33
C LYS A 370 27.92 -2.02 19.37
N ASP A 371 27.54 -3.05 18.61
CA ASP A 371 28.24 -4.34 18.69
C ASP A 371 28.54 -4.92 17.30
N GLU A 372 29.25 -4.16 16.49
CA GLU A 372 29.78 -4.66 15.23
C GLU A 372 30.82 -5.76 15.53
N VAL A 373 30.47 -6.98 15.18
CA VAL A 373 31.39 -8.10 15.25
C VAL A 373 31.89 -8.39 13.85
N ILE A 374 33.17 -8.20 13.63
CA ILE A 374 33.84 -8.43 12.35
C ILE A 374 34.76 -9.65 12.50
N ILE A 375 34.75 -10.56 11.52
CA ILE A 375 35.67 -11.68 11.48
C ILE A 375 36.63 -11.50 10.31
N VAL A 376 37.92 -11.38 10.63
CA VAL A 376 38.99 -11.23 9.66
C VAL A 376 40.17 -12.13 10.07
N ASP A 377 40.70 -12.90 9.12
CA ASP A 377 41.91 -13.71 9.33
C ASP A 377 41.90 -14.56 10.59
N ASN A 378 40.77 -15.24 10.86
CA ASN A 378 40.56 -16.09 12.03
C ASN A 378 40.47 -15.36 13.38
N PHE A 379 40.23 -14.05 13.35
CA PHE A 379 39.97 -13.27 14.54
C PHE A 379 38.55 -12.68 14.49
N ILE A 380 37.87 -12.78 15.61
CA ILE A 380 36.64 -12.05 15.89
C ILE A 380 37.05 -10.72 16.54
N TYR A 381 36.61 -9.61 15.97
CA TYR A 381 36.79 -8.27 16.52
C TYR A 381 35.47 -7.77 17.07
N PHE A 382 35.49 -7.17 18.27
CA PHE A 382 34.34 -6.63 18.96
C PHE A 382 34.46 -5.11 19.01
N SER A 383 33.43 -4.40 18.60
CA SER A 383 33.37 -2.93 18.73
C SER A 383 33.17 -2.48 20.17
N ASP A 384 32.42 -3.25 20.98
CA ASP A 384 32.26 -3.00 22.41
C ASP A 384 33.31 -3.76 23.20
N VAL A 385 34.19 -2.99 23.91
CA VAL A 385 35.25 -3.51 24.77
C VAL A 385 34.87 -3.51 26.24
N ASN A 386 33.69 -3.03 26.60
CA ASN A 386 33.30 -2.81 27.99
C ASN A 386 32.46 -3.97 28.56
N SER A 387 32.00 -4.90 27.74
CA SER A 387 31.23 -6.06 28.19
C SER A 387 32.03 -7.36 28.09
N THR A 388 31.79 -8.28 29.02
CA THR A 388 32.36 -9.62 28.97
C THR A 388 31.55 -10.46 27.98
N LYS A 389 32.23 -11.06 27.00
CA LYS A 389 31.60 -11.87 25.96
C LYS A 389 31.90 -13.34 26.14
N LEU A 390 30.87 -14.18 26.03
CA LEU A 390 31.00 -15.62 25.93
C LEU A 390 30.88 -16.00 24.46
N VAL A 391 31.96 -16.56 23.92
CA VAL A 391 32.04 -17.02 22.52
C VAL A 391 32.07 -18.54 22.47
N ARG A 392 31.15 -19.12 21.71
CA ARG A 392 31.06 -20.55 21.45
C ARG A 392 31.15 -20.81 19.97
N VAL A 393 32.05 -21.72 19.58
CA VAL A 393 32.25 -22.11 18.19
C VAL A 393 31.83 -23.58 18.03
N TYR A 394 30.94 -23.84 17.08
CA TYR A 394 30.41 -25.15 16.78
C TYR A 394 30.74 -25.57 15.36
N ASP A 395 30.87 -26.86 15.10
CA ASP A 395 30.82 -27.39 13.74
C ASP A 395 29.38 -27.42 13.19
N ILE A 396 29.23 -27.76 11.91
CA ILE A 396 27.91 -27.81 11.25
C ILE A 396 26.98 -28.91 11.83
N ALA A 397 27.50 -29.85 12.59
CA ALA A 397 26.74 -30.87 13.30
C ALA A 397 26.31 -30.43 14.70
N GLY A 398 26.61 -29.19 15.09
CA GLY A 398 26.27 -28.63 16.41
C GLY A 398 27.21 -29.07 17.53
N ARG A 399 28.38 -29.68 17.24
CA ARG A 399 29.34 -30.06 18.23
C ARG A 399 30.21 -28.87 18.63
N LEU A 400 30.28 -28.53 19.92
CA LEU A 400 31.11 -27.49 20.48
C LEU A 400 32.61 -27.78 20.25
N LEU A 401 33.32 -26.85 19.62
CA LEU A 401 34.72 -26.93 19.27
C LEU A 401 35.61 -26.00 20.11
N GLN A 402 35.09 -24.80 20.44
CA GLN A 402 35.78 -23.78 21.24
C GLN A 402 34.77 -23.06 22.11
N GLU A 403 35.13 -22.77 23.36
CA GLU A 403 34.36 -21.90 24.26
C GLU A 403 35.32 -20.99 25.00
N GLU A 404 35.11 -19.70 24.94
CA GLU A 404 35.93 -18.70 25.63
C GLU A 404 35.10 -17.55 26.15
N ILE A 405 35.52 -17.06 27.33
CA ILE A 405 34.99 -15.84 27.92
C ILE A 405 36.08 -14.76 27.79
N THR A 406 35.74 -13.66 27.10
CA THR A 406 36.70 -12.58 26.86
C THR A 406 36.12 -11.20 27.13
N ASN A 407 36.94 -10.28 27.61
CA ASN A 407 36.67 -8.86 27.65
C ASN A 407 37.64 -8.06 26.75
N GLN A 408 38.36 -8.74 25.88
CA GLN A 408 39.27 -8.12 24.92
C GLN A 408 38.51 -7.71 23.65
N ASN A 409 39.10 -6.82 22.87
CA ASN A 409 38.55 -6.34 21.59
C ASN A 409 38.70 -7.37 20.48
N SER A 410 39.40 -8.48 20.69
CA SER A 410 39.50 -9.56 19.70
C SER A 410 39.69 -10.92 20.36
N LEU A 411 39.27 -11.96 19.64
CA LEU A 411 39.42 -13.36 20.01
C LEU A 411 39.83 -14.18 18.79
N GLN A 412 40.83 -15.07 18.93
CA GLN A 412 41.25 -15.95 17.85
C GLN A 412 40.36 -17.21 17.76
N ILE A 413 39.96 -17.56 16.54
CA ILE A 413 39.25 -18.80 16.23
C ILE A 413 40.28 -19.86 15.77
N TYR A 414 40.38 -20.94 16.51
CA TYR A 414 41.31 -22.04 16.18
C TYR A 414 40.69 -23.12 15.28
N PRO A 415 39.41 -23.53 15.44
CA PRO A 415 38.83 -24.54 14.61
C PRO A 415 38.74 -24.14 13.14
N THR A 416 38.99 -25.11 12.24
CA THR A 416 38.91 -24.90 10.79
C THR A 416 37.63 -25.55 10.20
N GLY A 417 37.21 -25.09 9.01
CA GLY A 417 36.04 -25.59 8.32
C GLY A 417 34.85 -24.65 8.42
N MET A 418 33.67 -25.16 8.08
CA MET A 418 32.41 -24.38 8.22
C MET A 418 31.99 -24.37 9.69
N LEU A 419 31.90 -23.24 10.29
CA LEU A 419 31.65 -22.99 11.72
C LEU A 419 30.38 -22.24 11.95
N MET A 420 29.71 -22.49 13.06
CA MET A 420 28.70 -21.63 13.66
C MET A 420 29.28 -21.00 14.92
N ILE A 421 29.34 -19.69 14.97
CA ILE A 421 29.91 -18.93 16.09
C ILE A 421 28.77 -18.24 16.80
N ASN A 422 28.61 -18.55 18.07
CA ASN A 422 27.60 -17.91 18.94
C ASN A 422 28.32 -17.01 19.94
N ILE A 423 27.90 -15.74 19.99
CA ILE A 423 28.48 -14.71 20.88
C ILE A 423 27.35 -14.20 21.74
N SER A 424 27.56 -14.18 23.05
CA SER A 424 26.64 -13.60 24.03
C SER A 424 27.38 -12.77 25.04
N ASP A 425 26.73 -11.76 25.60
CA ASP A 425 27.28 -10.91 26.66
C ASP A 425 26.38 -10.85 27.92
N ASP A 426 26.83 -10.13 28.93
CA ASP A 426 26.11 -9.96 30.19
C ASP A 426 24.83 -9.11 30.03
N ASN A 427 24.69 -8.35 28.93
CA ASN A 427 23.58 -7.46 28.62
C ASN A 427 22.49 -8.13 27.75
N ARG A 428 22.50 -9.44 27.61
CA ARG A 428 21.60 -10.27 26.79
C ARG A 428 21.82 -10.15 25.27
N TYR A 429 22.93 -9.55 24.83
CA TYR A 429 23.30 -9.62 23.42
C TYR A 429 23.57 -11.07 23.03
N GLN A 430 23.03 -11.48 21.89
CA GLN A 430 23.29 -12.80 21.32
C GLN A 430 23.37 -12.69 19.80
N LYS A 431 24.48 -13.14 19.22
CA LYS A 431 24.69 -13.16 17.76
C LYS A 431 25.19 -14.53 17.32
N THR A 432 24.64 -15.07 16.24
CA THR A 432 25.11 -16.29 15.61
C THR A 432 25.64 -15.97 14.21
N ILE A 433 26.87 -16.37 13.92
CA ILE A 433 27.54 -16.12 12.65
C ILE A 433 27.93 -17.45 12.02
N LYS A 434 27.65 -17.62 10.71
CA LYS A 434 28.23 -18.70 9.91
C LYS A 434 29.55 -18.21 9.33
N TYR A 435 30.63 -18.97 9.55
CA TYR A 435 31.96 -18.59 9.11
C TYR A 435 32.71 -19.79 8.52
N LEU A 436 33.41 -19.56 7.41
CA LEU A 436 34.31 -20.54 6.81
C LEU A 436 35.75 -20.20 7.17
N ASN A 437 36.30 -20.90 8.14
CA ASN A 437 37.71 -20.82 8.49
C ASN A 437 38.51 -21.80 7.62
N LYS A 438 39.39 -21.29 6.76
CA LYS A 438 40.16 -22.05 5.76
C LYS A 438 41.46 -22.61 6.34
#